data_e22d3604667f654211a1ebf9a5b7634f
#
_entry.id   e22d3604667f654211a1ebf9a5b7634f
#
_cell.length_a   1.000
_cell.length_b   1.000
_cell.length_c   1.000
_cell.angle_alpha   90.00
_cell.angle_beta   90.00
_cell.angle_gamma   90.00
#
_symmetry.space_group_name_H-M   'P 1'
#
loop_
_entity.id
_entity.type
_entity.pdbx_description
1 polymer ?
#
loop_
_entity_poly.entity_id
_entity_poly.type
_entity_poly.pdbx_seq_one_letter_code
_entity_poly.pdbx_strand_id
1 'polypeptide(L)'
;IPMNIASVKLFLEVVEAGSLSKVAARRQAGQTHVSRQISEFGAALGGPLFRRTGRGVALTELGARAVVRLRSWLQETERLTEELRTESGKLLGEVRMGIIPSAAHPLVTRLFERLHSEHPGIRLNIAESQGIELDTMLDTGVVDMAILFRFNRPSGREEKLLSVAHTYLVSAPGDEITREATVNFSRLSGLKLVLPRRPSHWREALDEAARSLGFKLASVAEADSLTVQKELVAQTPGLYSVLGPYSMT
;
A
#
# COMPACT_ATOMS: atom_id res chain seq x y z
N ILE A 1 7.31 17.64 -29.31
CA ILE A 1 5.93 17.14 -29.33
C ILE A 1 5.33 17.58 -28.00
N PRO A 2 4.17 18.25 -28.00
CA PRO A 2 3.53 18.60 -26.75
C PRO A 2 3.17 17.31 -26.01
N MET A 3 3.41 17.29 -24.71
CA MET A 3 3.00 16.21 -23.81
C MET A 3 1.48 16.04 -23.94
N ASN A 4 1.03 14.85 -24.34
CA ASN A 4 -0.40 14.57 -24.48
C ASN A 4 -0.81 13.39 -23.59
N ILE A 5 -2.06 13.37 -23.19
CA ILE A 5 -2.64 12.36 -22.29
C ILE A 5 -2.44 10.94 -22.84
N ALA A 6 -2.56 10.73 -24.14
CA ALA A 6 -2.42 9.41 -24.75
C ALA A 6 -1.00 8.83 -24.59
N SER A 7 0.04 9.67 -24.75
CA SER A 7 1.43 9.27 -24.56
C SER A 7 1.74 8.98 -23.09
N VAL A 8 1.18 9.77 -22.17
CA VAL A 8 1.32 9.52 -20.72
C VAL A 8 0.63 8.21 -20.33
N LYS A 9 -0.59 7.98 -20.77
CA LYS A 9 -1.33 6.72 -20.52
C LYS A 9 -0.58 5.51 -21.09
N LEU A 10 -0.06 5.61 -22.31
CA LEU A 10 0.74 4.54 -22.91
C LEU A 10 2.01 4.24 -22.10
N PHE A 11 2.73 5.27 -21.66
CA PHE A 11 3.91 5.10 -20.82
C PHE A 11 3.58 4.38 -19.51
N LEU A 12 2.52 4.79 -18.80
CA LEU A 12 2.10 4.18 -17.55
C LEU A 12 1.63 2.73 -17.73
N GLU A 13 0.93 2.40 -18.82
CA GLU A 13 0.58 1.02 -19.16
C GLU A 13 1.82 0.12 -19.38
N VAL A 14 2.87 0.66 -20.01
CA VAL A 14 4.13 -0.09 -20.17
C VAL A 14 4.83 -0.29 -18.84
N VAL A 15 4.78 0.68 -17.93
CA VAL A 15 5.29 0.53 -16.57
C VAL A 15 4.61 -0.62 -15.84
N GLU A 16 3.28 -0.68 -15.88
CA GLU A 16 2.48 -1.71 -15.22
C GLU A 16 2.68 -3.11 -15.84
N ALA A 17 2.75 -3.17 -17.17
CA ALA A 17 2.91 -4.45 -17.87
C ALA A 17 4.35 -4.99 -17.83
N GLY A 18 5.35 -4.14 -17.57
CA GLY A 18 6.78 -4.47 -17.67
C GLY A 18 7.23 -4.93 -19.07
N SER A 19 6.39 -4.73 -20.10
CA SER A 19 6.64 -5.27 -21.45
C SER A 19 5.89 -4.47 -22.52
N LEU A 20 6.63 -4.00 -23.51
CA LEU A 20 6.08 -3.33 -24.70
C LEU A 20 5.21 -4.27 -25.53
N SER A 21 5.58 -5.54 -25.65
CA SER A 21 4.84 -6.54 -26.41
C SER A 21 3.48 -6.84 -25.80
N LYS A 22 3.40 -6.93 -24.45
CA LYS A 22 2.13 -7.14 -23.75
C LYS A 22 1.16 -5.96 -23.97
N VAL A 23 1.68 -4.73 -23.90
CA VAL A 23 0.87 -3.52 -24.13
C VAL A 23 0.42 -3.45 -25.60
N ALA A 24 1.31 -3.74 -26.54
CA ALA A 24 0.98 -3.78 -27.96
C ALA A 24 -0.15 -4.78 -28.24
N ALA A 25 -0.09 -5.98 -27.68
CA ALA A 25 -1.13 -6.99 -27.82
C ALA A 25 -2.49 -6.51 -27.23
N ARG A 26 -2.48 -5.92 -26.03
CA ARG A 26 -3.70 -5.36 -25.38
C ARG A 26 -4.34 -4.25 -26.22
N ARG A 27 -3.53 -3.42 -26.85
CA ARG A 27 -3.99 -2.30 -27.71
C ARG A 27 -4.26 -2.71 -29.17
N GLN A 28 -4.10 -3.97 -29.52
CA GLN A 28 -4.20 -4.46 -30.89
C GLN A 28 -3.31 -3.66 -31.87
N ALA A 29 -2.12 -3.28 -31.42
CA ALA A 29 -1.15 -2.46 -32.14
C ALA A 29 0.14 -3.24 -32.41
N GLY A 30 0.91 -2.82 -33.39
CA GLY A 30 2.24 -3.38 -33.64
C GLY A 30 3.22 -2.98 -32.53
N GLN A 31 4.06 -3.92 -32.08
CA GLN A 31 5.08 -3.64 -31.05
C GLN A 31 6.03 -2.52 -31.46
N THR A 32 6.40 -2.47 -32.75
CA THR A 32 7.28 -1.43 -33.30
C THR A 32 6.63 -0.04 -33.17
N HIS A 33 5.31 0.04 -33.34
CA HIS A 33 4.56 1.29 -33.19
C HIS A 33 4.58 1.77 -31.73
N VAL A 34 4.28 0.89 -30.77
CA VAL A 34 4.32 1.18 -29.33
C VAL A 34 5.74 1.59 -28.91
N SER A 35 6.77 0.86 -29.37
CA SER A 35 8.17 1.15 -29.07
C SER A 35 8.57 2.54 -29.59
N ARG A 36 8.16 2.90 -30.80
CA ARG A 36 8.42 4.21 -31.38
C ARG A 36 7.75 5.33 -30.57
N GLN A 37 6.47 5.18 -30.23
CA GLN A 37 5.75 6.18 -29.44
C GLN A 37 6.40 6.40 -28.07
N ILE A 38 6.84 5.35 -27.40
CA ILE A 38 7.55 5.43 -26.12
C ILE A 38 8.91 6.13 -26.30
N SER A 39 9.64 5.83 -27.38
CA SER A 39 10.93 6.48 -27.67
C SER A 39 10.76 7.97 -27.97
N GLU A 40 9.76 8.35 -28.78
CA GLU A 40 9.43 9.74 -29.07
C GLU A 40 9.02 10.51 -27.80
N PHE A 41 8.22 9.87 -26.94
CA PHE A 41 7.83 10.43 -25.66
C PHE A 41 9.03 10.62 -24.72
N GLY A 42 9.92 9.61 -24.65
CA GLY A 42 11.16 9.73 -23.89
C GLY A 42 12.06 10.85 -24.40
N ALA A 43 12.22 10.98 -25.71
CA ALA A 43 13.00 12.07 -26.30
C ALA A 43 12.44 13.45 -25.93
N ALA A 44 11.11 13.60 -25.90
CA ALA A 44 10.45 14.84 -25.47
C ALA A 44 10.68 15.16 -23.98
N LEU A 45 10.95 14.16 -23.14
CA LEU A 45 11.26 14.30 -21.71
C LEU A 45 12.76 14.36 -21.40
N GLY A 46 13.62 14.28 -22.43
CA GLY A 46 15.06 14.45 -22.30
C GLY A 46 15.87 13.16 -22.32
N GLY A 47 15.26 11.98 -22.59
CA GLY A 47 16.01 10.74 -22.71
C GLY A 47 15.15 9.46 -22.65
N PRO A 48 15.78 8.29 -22.71
CA PRO A 48 15.06 7.03 -22.67
C PRO A 48 14.40 6.80 -21.29
N LEU A 49 13.13 6.39 -21.31
CA LEU A 49 12.34 6.12 -20.08
C LEU A 49 12.49 4.66 -19.63
N PHE A 50 12.83 3.77 -20.56
CA PHE A 50 13.03 2.35 -20.28
C PHE A 50 14.41 1.87 -20.77
N ARG A 51 14.95 0.86 -20.10
CA ARG A 51 16.06 0.03 -20.56
C ARG A 51 15.57 -1.39 -20.81
N ARG A 52 16.13 -2.07 -21.80
CA ARG A 52 15.80 -3.47 -22.08
C ARG A 52 16.37 -4.38 -20.98
N THR A 53 15.62 -5.42 -20.63
CA THR A 53 16.05 -6.50 -19.75
C THR A 53 15.80 -7.85 -20.44
N GLY A 54 16.36 -8.93 -19.93
CA GLY A 54 16.13 -10.27 -20.47
C GLY A 54 14.66 -10.75 -20.40
N ARG A 55 13.81 -10.06 -19.63
CA ARG A 55 12.39 -10.43 -19.42
C ARG A 55 11.40 -9.34 -19.84
N GLY A 56 11.88 -8.27 -20.47
CA GLY A 56 11.02 -7.15 -20.88
C GLY A 56 11.72 -5.81 -20.80
N VAL A 57 11.12 -4.84 -20.13
CA VAL A 57 11.67 -3.50 -19.92
C VAL A 57 11.66 -3.14 -18.44
N ALA A 58 12.66 -2.38 -18.00
CA ALA A 58 12.72 -1.76 -16.68
C ALA A 58 12.90 -0.25 -16.85
N LEU A 59 12.44 0.53 -15.88
CA LEU A 59 12.60 1.98 -15.87
C LEU A 59 14.07 2.39 -15.82
N THR A 60 14.40 3.48 -16.49
CA THR A 60 15.61 4.27 -16.24
C THR A 60 15.39 5.16 -15.02
N GLU A 61 16.42 5.86 -14.56
CA GLU A 61 16.28 6.88 -13.52
C GLU A 61 15.31 8.00 -13.94
N LEU A 62 15.42 8.46 -15.20
CA LEU A 62 14.47 9.43 -15.77
C LEU A 62 13.06 8.85 -15.79
N GLY A 63 12.89 7.58 -16.20
CA GLY A 63 11.62 6.89 -16.22
C GLY A 63 10.98 6.78 -14.83
N ALA A 64 11.75 6.45 -13.82
CA ALA A 64 11.27 6.37 -12.43
C ALA A 64 10.77 7.74 -11.92
N ARG A 65 11.52 8.81 -12.16
CA ARG A 65 11.09 10.17 -11.84
C ARG A 65 9.85 10.60 -12.64
N ALA A 66 9.79 10.22 -13.91
CA ALA A 66 8.66 10.54 -14.79
C ALA A 66 7.35 9.86 -14.32
N VAL A 67 7.40 8.60 -13.87
CA VAL A 67 6.21 7.88 -13.37
C VAL A 67 5.49 8.69 -12.29
N VAL A 68 6.20 9.13 -11.26
CA VAL A 68 5.61 9.88 -10.12
C VAL A 68 4.93 11.16 -10.62
N ARG A 69 5.67 11.96 -11.41
CA ARG A 69 5.17 13.25 -11.89
C ARG A 69 4.01 13.11 -12.88
N LEU A 70 4.09 12.16 -13.79
CA LEU A 70 3.07 11.98 -14.83
C LEU A 70 1.80 11.32 -14.28
N ARG A 71 1.88 10.46 -13.28
CA ARG A 71 0.69 9.98 -12.58
C ARG A 71 -0.06 11.11 -11.89
N SER A 72 0.65 11.90 -11.09
CA SER A 72 0.05 13.06 -10.41
C SER A 72 -0.56 14.05 -11.41
N TRP A 73 0.13 14.35 -12.51
CA TRP A 73 -0.39 15.23 -13.54
C TRP A 73 -1.64 14.68 -14.23
N LEU A 74 -1.66 13.39 -14.55
CA LEU A 74 -2.83 12.74 -15.16
C LEU A 74 -4.04 12.77 -14.23
N GLN A 75 -3.83 12.48 -12.94
CA GLN A 75 -4.87 12.55 -11.91
C GLN A 75 -5.46 13.96 -11.79
N GLU A 76 -4.61 14.97 -11.71
CA GLU A 76 -5.06 16.36 -11.62
C GLU A 76 -5.85 16.78 -12.87
N THR A 77 -5.44 16.31 -14.05
CA THR A 77 -6.15 16.56 -15.30
C THR A 77 -7.53 15.86 -15.31
N GLU A 78 -7.61 14.65 -14.82
CA GLU A 78 -8.87 13.91 -14.72
C GLU A 78 -9.79 14.56 -13.68
N ARG A 79 -9.25 14.96 -12.52
CA ARG A 79 -9.98 15.69 -11.48
C ARG A 79 -10.56 17.01 -12.00
N LEU A 80 -9.76 17.81 -12.67
CA LEU A 80 -10.21 19.06 -13.28
C LEU A 80 -11.33 18.83 -14.32
N THR A 81 -11.20 17.77 -15.13
CA THR A 81 -12.22 17.43 -16.13
C THR A 81 -13.55 17.02 -15.45
N GLU A 82 -13.48 16.31 -14.33
CA GLU A 82 -14.64 15.92 -13.54
C GLU A 82 -15.27 17.11 -12.83
N GLU A 83 -14.46 17.99 -12.24
CA GLU A 83 -14.93 19.24 -11.62
C GLU A 83 -15.71 20.11 -12.62
N LEU A 84 -15.18 20.30 -13.83
CA LEU A 84 -15.83 21.06 -14.89
C LEU A 84 -17.12 20.42 -15.41
N ARG A 85 -17.23 19.08 -15.34
CA ARG A 85 -18.46 18.36 -15.68
C ARG A 85 -19.51 18.41 -14.56
N THR A 86 -19.10 18.77 -13.35
CA THR A 86 -19.96 18.79 -12.15
C THR A 86 -20.68 20.13 -11.98
N GLU A 87 -21.19 20.74 -13.06
CA GLU A 87 -22.07 21.94 -12.96
C GLU A 87 -23.34 21.73 -12.12
N SER A 88 -23.59 20.52 -11.60
CA SER A 88 -24.79 20.14 -10.85
C SER A 88 -24.58 19.90 -9.35
N GLY A 89 -23.42 20.25 -8.78
CA GLY A 89 -23.16 20.14 -7.33
C GLY A 89 -23.02 18.71 -6.78
N LYS A 90 -22.97 17.69 -7.64
CA LYS A 90 -22.73 16.29 -7.23
C LYS A 90 -21.25 15.95 -7.39
N LEU A 91 -20.63 15.49 -6.32
CA LEU A 91 -19.28 14.94 -6.38
C LEU A 91 -19.29 13.64 -7.19
N LEU A 92 -18.48 13.61 -8.24
CA LEU A 92 -18.28 12.43 -9.11
C LEU A 92 -16.78 12.11 -9.15
N GLY A 93 -16.43 10.85 -9.34
CA GLY A 93 -15.04 10.45 -9.55
C GLY A 93 -14.66 9.16 -8.83
N GLU A 94 -13.39 8.82 -8.90
CA GLU A 94 -12.80 7.65 -8.25
C GLU A 94 -11.79 8.09 -7.18
N VAL A 95 -11.90 7.50 -5.98
CA VAL A 95 -10.91 7.61 -4.91
C VAL A 95 -10.21 6.27 -4.75
N ARG A 96 -8.89 6.24 -4.92
CA ARG A 96 -8.06 5.05 -4.73
C ARG A 96 -7.42 5.11 -3.35
N MET A 97 -7.83 4.21 -2.49
CA MET A 97 -7.39 4.16 -1.09
C MET A 97 -6.58 2.90 -0.82
N GLY A 98 -5.38 3.07 -0.28
CA GLY A 98 -4.59 1.99 0.30
C GLY A 98 -4.92 1.81 1.78
N ILE A 99 -4.92 0.59 2.27
CA ILE A 99 -5.16 0.31 3.68
C ILE A 99 -4.41 -0.95 4.13
N ILE A 100 -3.89 -0.93 5.35
CA ILE A 100 -3.29 -2.12 5.94
C ILE A 100 -4.38 -3.09 6.41
N PRO A 101 -4.14 -4.43 6.35
CA PRO A 101 -5.13 -5.45 6.70
C PRO A 101 -5.76 -5.26 8.08
N SER A 102 -4.95 -4.90 9.07
CA SER A 102 -5.40 -4.71 10.46
C SER A 102 -6.28 -3.48 10.70
N ALA A 103 -6.40 -2.57 9.72
CA ALA A 103 -7.26 -1.39 9.81
C ALA A 103 -8.47 -1.47 8.86
N ALA A 104 -8.47 -2.43 7.93
CA ALA A 104 -9.50 -2.51 6.89
C ALA A 104 -10.90 -2.73 7.48
N HIS A 105 -11.02 -3.65 8.41
CA HIS A 105 -12.31 -3.96 9.04
C HIS A 105 -12.39 -3.37 10.47
N PRO A 106 -13.47 -2.71 10.87
CA PRO A 106 -14.71 -2.39 10.13
C PRO A 106 -14.67 -1.03 9.40
N LEU A 107 -13.49 -0.38 9.31
CA LEU A 107 -13.37 0.99 8.83
C LEU A 107 -13.84 1.14 7.37
N VAL A 108 -13.41 0.24 6.50
CA VAL A 108 -13.75 0.30 5.07
C VAL A 108 -15.27 0.20 4.84
N THR A 109 -15.93 -0.72 5.55
CA THR A 109 -17.38 -0.89 5.42
C THR A 109 -18.12 0.40 5.82
N ARG A 110 -17.78 0.99 6.96
CA ARG A 110 -18.41 2.23 7.42
C ARG A 110 -18.12 3.42 6.52
N LEU A 111 -16.90 3.49 6.00
CA LEU A 111 -16.52 4.53 5.03
C LEU A 111 -17.33 4.39 3.74
N PHE A 112 -17.45 3.17 3.22
CA PHE A 112 -18.21 2.89 2.02
C PHE A 112 -19.70 3.24 2.20
N GLU A 113 -20.33 2.79 3.29
CA GLU A 113 -21.72 3.07 3.59
C GLU A 113 -21.99 4.59 3.62
N ARG A 114 -21.10 5.34 4.29
CA ARG A 114 -21.24 6.79 4.39
C ARG A 114 -21.01 7.48 3.03
N LEU A 115 -19.96 7.13 2.30
CA LEU A 115 -19.71 7.67 0.97
C LEU A 115 -20.86 7.35 0.01
N HIS A 116 -21.35 6.12 0.02
CA HIS A 116 -22.44 5.72 -0.87
C HIS A 116 -23.75 6.45 -0.59
N SER A 117 -24.04 6.75 0.68
CA SER A 117 -25.24 7.50 1.07
C SER A 117 -25.13 9.01 0.80
N GLU A 118 -23.97 9.63 1.10
CA GLU A 118 -23.79 11.08 1.00
C GLU A 118 -23.33 11.49 -0.41
N HIS A 119 -22.53 10.67 -1.08
CA HIS A 119 -21.88 10.95 -2.37
C HIS A 119 -21.92 9.73 -3.31
N PRO A 120 -23.10 9.32 -3.80
CA PRO A 120 -23.25 8.10 -4.61
C PRO A 120 -22.51 8.13 -5.96
N GLY A 121 -22.03 9.30 -6.39
CA GLY A 121 -21.21 9.46 -7.58
C GLY A 121 -19.74 9.18 -7.39
N ILE A 122 -19.28 8.96 -6.13
CA ILE A 122 -17.89 8.60 -5.85
C ILE A 122 -17.72 7.10 -5.88
N ARG A 123 -16.82 6.63 -6.73
CA ARG A 123 -16.35 5.23 -6.76
C ARG A 123 -15.15 5.08 -5.83
N LEU A 124 -15.24 4.16 -4.87
CA LEU A 124 -14.14 3.82 -3.99
C LEU A 124 -13.40 2.58 -4.52
N ASN A 125 -12.11 2.74 -4.78
CA ASN A 125 -11.20 1.65 -5.16
C ASN A 125 -10.24 1.42 -3.98
N ILE A 126 -10.21 0.18 -3.46
CA ILE A 126 -9.50 -0.14 -2.23
C ILE A 126 -8.42 -1.18 -2.52
N ALA A 127 -7.18 -0.86 -2.16
CA ALA A 127 -6.04 -1.75 -2.21
C ALA A 127 -5.60 -2.09 -0.77
N GLU A 128 -5.68 -3.37 -0.40
CA GLU A 128 -5.13 -3.85 0.86
C GLU A 128 -3.68 -4.30 0.65
N SER A 129 -2.74 -3.75 1.43
CA SER A 129 -1.34 -4.12 1.36
C SER A 129 -0.57 -3.77 2.63
N GLN A 130 0.69 -4.20 2.71
CA GLN A 130 1.58 -3.88 3.84
C GLN A 130 2.11 -2.45 3.77
N GLY A 131 2.52 -1.88 4.92
CA GLY A 131 2.89 -0.47 5.02
C GLY A 131 3.97 -0.02 4.04
N ILE A 132 5.01 -0.81 3.80
CA ILE A 132 6.09 -0.49 2.85
C ILE A 132 5.56 -0.42 1.41
N GLU A 133 4.69 -1.35 1.04
CA GLU A 133 4.10 -1.37 -0.29
C GLU A 133 3.11 -0.23 -0.48
N LEU A 134 2.32 0.11 0.57
CA LEU A 134 1.44 1.27 0.56
C LEU A 134 2.21 2.59 0.42
N ASP A 135 3.37 2.74 1.06
CA ASP A 135 4.24 3.89 0.86
C ASP A 135 4.70 3.97 -0.62
N THR A 136 5.10 2.85 -1.20
CA THR A 136 5.45 2.79 -2.63
C THR A 136 4.25 3.13 -3.53
N MET A 137 3.05 2.65 -3.19
CA MET A 137 1.83 2.96 -3.94
C MET A 137 1.46 4.44 -3.87
N LEU A 138 1.66 5.10 -2.72
CA LEU A 138 1.51 6.55 -2.56
C LEU A 138 2.54 7.31 -3.39
N ASP A 139 3.83 6.97 -3.25
CA ASP A 139 4.93 7.63 -3.95
C ASP A 139 4.79 7.52 -5.48
N THR A 140 4.26 6.41 -5.95
CA THR A 140 4.05 6.17 -7.40
C THR A 140 2.65 6.57 -7.88
N GLY A 141 1.79 7.10 -7.00
CA GLY A 141 0.43 7.53 -7.35
C GLY A 141 -0.49 6.38 -7.79
N VAL A 142 -0.26 5.16 -7.32
CA VAL A 142 -1.18 4.03 -7.50
C VAL A 142 -2.41 4.20 -6.63
N VAL A 143 -2.23 4.75 -5.43
CA VAL A 143 -3.32 5.19 -4.55
C VAL A 143 -3.22 6.69 -4.28
N ASP A 144 -4.35 7.33 -4.03
CA ASP A 144 -4.47 8.76 -3.74
C ASP A 144 -4.22 9.06 -2.26
N MET A 145 -4.59 8.11 -1.41
CA MET A 145 -4.41 8.15 0.04
C MET A 145 -4.19 6.76 0.60
N ALA A 146 -3.58 6.67 1.78
CA ALA A 146 -3.47 5.40 2.48
C ALA A 146 -3.71 5.55 3.99
N ILE A 147 -4.31 4.53 4.59
CA ILE A 147 -4.46 4.40 6.03
C ILE A 147 -3.49 3.32 6.50
N LEU A 148 -2.53 3.74 7.32
CA LEU A 148 -1.47 2.87 7.79
C LEU A 148 -0.96 3.30 9.16
N PHE A 149 -0.20 2.46 9.84
CA PHE A 149 0.45 2.82 11.08
C PHE A 149 1.81 3.46 10.85
N ARG A 150 2.14 4.42 11.70
CA ARG A 150 3.48 4.98 11.83
C ARG A 150 4.00 4.70 13.24
N PHE A 151 5.20 4.16 13.30
CA PHE A 151 5.84 3.75 14.55
C PHE A 151 7.01 4.67 14.88
N ASN A 152 7.07 5.13 16.14
CA ASN A 152 8.22 5.84 16.73
C ASN A 152 8.72 7.07 15.95
N ARG A 153 7.85 7.73 15.16
CA ARG A 153 8.18 8.97 14.48
C ARG A 153 7.00 9.95 14.46
N PRO A 154 7.25 11.26 14.48
CA PRO A 154 6.19 12.24 14.27
C PRO A 154 5.59 12.11 12.86
N SER A 155 4.34 12.52 12.72
CA SER A 155 3.67 12.59 11.42
C SER A 155 4.41 13.51 10.46
N GLY A 156 4.53 13.11 9.20
CA GLY A 156 5.05 13.94 8.12
C GLY A 156 4.09 15.08 7.75
N ARG A 157 4.53 16.00 6.88
CA ARG A 157 3.73 17.19 6.49
C ARG A 157 2.39 16.85 5.84
N GLU A 158 2.33 15.73 5.12
CA GLU A 158 1.15 15.25 4.40
C GLU A 158 0.37 14.18 5.16
N GLU A 159 0.82 13.84 6.37
CA GLU A 159 0.21 12.82 7.21
C GLU A 159 -0.72 13.45 8.25
N LYS A 160 -1.93 12.92 8.34
CA LYS A 160 -2.92 13.29 9.36
C LYS A 160 -3.07 12.17 10.37
N LEU A 161 -2.79 12.46 11.64
CA LEU A 161 -3.05 11.52 12.72
C LEU A 161 -4.58 11.33 12.86
N LEU A 162 -5.05 10.12 12.67
CA LEU A 162 -6.45 9.75 12.85
C LEU A 162 -6.72 9.26 14.28
N SER A 163 -5.84 8.42 14.82
CA SER A 163 -5.97 7.87 16.17
C SER A 163 -4.63 7.31 16.64
N VAL A 164 -4.48 7.17 17.94
CA VAL A 164 -3.41 6.37 18.55
C VAL A 164 -3.94 4.96 18.76
N ALA A 165 -3.22 3.97 18.25
CA ALA A 165 -3.60 2.57 18.30
C ALA A 165 -2.77 1.83 19.34
N HIS A 166 -3.43 1.03 20.18
CA HIS A 166 -2.76 0.10 21.09
C HIS A 166 -2.40 -1.20 20.37
N THR A 167 -1.44 -1.92 20.91
CA THR A 167 -1.04 -3.26 20.46
C THR A 167 -1.47 -4.31 21.47
N TYR A 168 -1.75 -5.50 20.99
CA TYR A 168 -2.26 -6.59 21.81
C TYR A 168 -1.37 -7.82 21.65
N LEU A 169 -1.00 -8.43 22.76
CA LEU A 169 -0.46 -9.78 22.78
C LEU A 169 -1.64 -10.75 22.70
N VAL A 170 -1.60 -11.62 21.71
CA VAL A 170 -2.65 -12.62 21.47
C VAL A 170 -2.11 -14.03 21.63
N SER A 171 -2.96 -14.94 22.16
CA SER A 171 -2.66 -16.33 22.43
C SER A 171 -3.89 -17.21 22.20
N ALA A 172 -3.74 -18.51 22.33
CA ALA A 172 -4.87 -19.42 22.45
C ALA A 172 -5.73 -19.05 23.68
N PRO A 173 -7.05 -19.34 23.68
CA PRO A 173 -7.92 -19.08 24.81
C PRO A 173 -7.43 -19.75 26.10
N GLY A 174 -7.51 -19.01 27.19
CA GLY A 174 -7.17 -19.55 28.53
C GLY A 174 -5.70 -19.38 28.95
N ASP A 175 -4.86 -18.78 28.12
CA ASP A 175 -3.47 -18.51 28.45
C ASP A 175 -3.34 -17.48 29.60
N GLU A 176 -2.43 -17.75 30.56
CA GLU A 176 -2.29 -16.93 31.77
C GLU A 176 -1.75 -15.54 31.48
N ILE A 177 -0.81 -15.41 30.52
CA ILE A 177 -0.17 -14.12 30.21
C ILE A 177 -1.20 -13.15 29.61
N THR A 178 -2.07 -13.63 28.75
CA THR A 178 -3.08 -12.80 28.07
C THR A 178 -4.36 -12.58 28.86
N ARG A 179 -4.49 -13.15 30.07
CA ARG A 179 -5.54 -12.77 31.04
C ARG A 179 -5.30 -11.41 31.68
N GLU A 180 -4.06 -10.94 31.73
CA GLU A 180 -3.73 -9.66 32.29
C GLU A 180 -4.24 -8.52 31.39
N ALA A 181 -4.75 -7.44 31.99
CA ALA A 181 -5.25 -6.28 31.25
C ALA A 181 -4.17 -5.60 30.42
N THR A 182 -2.91 -5.67 30.89
CA THR A 182 -1.73 -5.17 30.21
C THR A 182 -0.55 -6.11 30.42
N VAL A 183 0.22 -6.33 29.37
CA VAL A 183 1.42 -7.16 29.43
C VAL A 183 2.64 -6.27 29.17
N ASN A 184 3.58 -6.27 30.10
CA ASN A 184 4.84 -5.53 29.88
C ASN A 184 5.58 -6.16 28.70
N PHE A 185 6.09 -5.31 27.80
CA PHE A 185 6.76 -5.76 26.58
C PHE A 185 8.00 -6.64 26.85
N SER A 186 8.69 -6.43 27.96
CA SER A 186 9.82 -7.29 28.37
C SER A 186 9.44 -8.76 28.57
N ARG A 187 8.17 -9.06 28.86
CA ARG A 187 7.66 -10.44 29.01
C ARG A 187 7.60 -11.22 27.70
N LEU A 188 7.76 -10.54 26.56
CA LEU A 188 7.91 -11.20 25.26
C LEU A 188 9.25 -11.93 25.12
N SER A 189 10.21 -11.64 26.01
CA SER A 189 11.48 -12.34 26.06
C SER A 189 11.25 -13.84 26.32
N GLY A 190 11.68 -14.67 25.40
CA GLY A 190 11.52 -16.14 25.50
C GLY A 190 10.17 -16.70 25.04
N LEU A 191 9.17 -15.87 24.74
CA LEU A 191 7.91 -16.36 24.15
C LEU A 191 8.15 -16.79 22.69
N LYS A 192 7.45 -17.87 22.30
CA LYS A 192 7.43 -18.32 20.90
C LYS A 192 6.45 -17.46 20.10
N LEU A 193 6.95 -16.69 19.15
CA LEU A 193 6.15 -15.68 18.45
C LEU A 193 5.91 -16.07 16.98
N VAL A 194 4.70 -15.78 16.51
CA VAL A 194 4.38 -15.64 15.09
C VAL A 194 4.45 -14.16 14.77
N LEU A 195 5.29 -13.77 13.82
CA LEU A 195 5.55 -12.37 13.49
C LEU A 195 5.40 -12.12 11.98
N PRO A 196 5.19 -10.88 11.55
CA PRO A 196 5.24 -10.53 10.13
C PRO A 196 6.59 -10.85 9.51
N ARG A 197 6.61 -11.24 8.23
CA ARG A 197 7.84 -11.41 7.45
C ARG A 197 8.52 -10.05 7.27
N ARG A 198 9.84 -10.10 7.02
CA ARG A 198 10.60 -8.90 6.62
C ARG A 198 10.63 -8.78 5.09
N PRO A 199 10.61 -7.56 4.55
CA PRO A 199 10.60 -6.26 5.25
C PRO A 199 9.19 -5.87 5.74
N SER A 200 9.09 -5.32 6.97
CA SER A 200 7.83 -4.85 7.54
C SER A 200 8.11 -3.78 8.59
N HIS A 201 7.51 -2.61 8.44
CA HIS A 201 7.63 -1.52 9.43
C HIS A 201 7.19 -1.95 10.84
N TRP A 202 6.16 -2.77 10.92
CA TRP A 202 5.69 -3.32 12.19
C TRP A 202 6.72 -4.26 12.82
N ARG A 203 7.28 -5.17 12.02
CA ARG A 203 8.32 -6.08 12.50
C ARG A 203 9.56 -5.31 12.95
N GLU A 204 9.98 -4.31 12.23
CA GLU A 204 11.13 -3.45 12.58
C GLU A 204 10.90 -2.71 13.89
N ALA A 205 9.68 -2.16 14.09
CA ALA A 205 9.33 -1.48 15.34
C ALA A 205 9.36 -2.41 16.56
N LEU A 206 8.85 -3.65 16.42
CA LEU A 206 8.91 -4.67 17.47
C LEU A 206 10.35 -5.08 17.78
N ASP A 207 11.16 -5.35 16.75
CA ASP A 207 12.58 -5.72 16.92
C ASP A 207 13.39 -4.61 17.57
N GLU A 208 13.12 -3.34 17.24
CA GLU A 208 13.75 -2.18 17.84
C GLU A 208 13.38 -2.03 19.33
N ALA A 209 12.10 -2.18 19.66
CA ALA A 209 11.62 -2.15 21.03
C ALA A 209 12.25 -3.28 21.88
N ALA A 210 12.37 -4.49 21.33
CA ALA A 210 13.02 -5.60 22.02
C ALA A 210 14.52 -5.33 22.24
N ARG A 211 15.20 -4.80 21.24
CA ARG A 211 16.62 -4.47 21.28
C ARG A 211 16.91 -3.38 22.33
N SER A 212 16.05 -2.36 22.41
CA SER A 212 16.19 -1.30 23.42
C SER A 212 16.08 -1.81 24.87
N LEU A 213 15.39 -2.93 25.06
CA LEU A 213 15.24 -3.63 26.34
C LEU A 213 16.26 -4.78 26.53
N GLY A 214 17.21 -4.94 25.62
CA GLY A 214 18.31 -5.90 25.76
C GLY A 214 17.98 -7.36 25.40
N PHE A 215 16.86 -7.62 24.65
CA PHE A 215 16.52 -8.97 24.22
C PHE A 215 16.19 -9.06 22.73
N LYS A 216 16.01 -10.27 22.22
CA LYS A 216 15.56 -10.55 20.87
C LYS A 216 14.24 -11.32 20.90
N LEU A 217 13.36 -11.01 19.96
CA LEU A 217 12.10 -11.75 19.80
C LEU A 217 12.38 -13.14 19.20
N ALA A 218 11.82 -14.18 19.81
CA ALA A 218 11.94 -15.55 19.32
C ALA A 218 10.83 -15.87 18.31
N SER A 219 11.07 -15.55 17.02
CA SER A 219 10.14 -15.87 15.94
C SER A 219 10.27 -17.35 15.58
N VAL A 220 9.21 -18.12 15.76
CA VAL A 220 9.12 -19.54 15.39
C VAL A 220 8.36 -19.74 14.08
N ALA A 221 7.57 -18.75 13.67
CA ALA A 221 6.91 -18.69 12.37
C ALA A 221 6.81 -17.24 11.90
N GLU A 222 6.83 -17.02 10.60
CA GLU A 222 6.65 -15.71 9.98
C GLU A 222 5.55 -15.78 8.92
N ALA A 223 4.57 -14.87 9.00
CA ALA A 223 3.45 -14.81 8.07
C ALA A 223 3.02 -13.35 7.85
N ASP A 224 2.76 -12.97 6.59
CA ASP A 224 2.22 -11.64 6.25
C ASP A 224 0.70 -11.58 6.42
N SER A 225 0.04 -12.72 6.25
CA SER A 225 -1.41 -12.83 6.43
C SER A 225 -1.79 -12.77 7.91
N LEU A 226 -2.58 -11.75 8.25
CA LEU A 226 -3.15 -11.59 9.58
C LEU A 226 -4.03 -12.80 9.97
N THR A 227 -4.80 -13.33 9.04
CA THR A 227 -5.63 -14.53 9.24
C THR A 227 -4.77 -15.73 9.62
N VAL A 228 -3.67 -15.97 8.90
CA VAL A 228 -2.75 -17.06 9.20
C VAL A 228 -2.10 -16.88 10.58
N GLN A 229 -1.67 -15.67 10.94
CA GLN A 229 -1.12 -15.40 12.27
C GLN A 229 -2.15 -15.72 13.37
N LYS A 230 -3.40 -15.29 13.21
CA LYS A 230 -4.49 -15.54 14.15
C LYS A 230 -4.79 -17.05 14.30
N GLU A 231 -4.89 -17.76 13.18
CA GLU A 231 -5.17 -19.20 13.17
C GLU A 231 -4.06 -20.01 13.86
N LEU A 232 -2.80 -19.74 13.53
CA LEU A 232 -1.65 -20.40 14.16
C LEU A 232 -1.65 -20.21 15.67
N VAL A 233 -1.89 -19.00 16.14
CA VAL A 233 -1.92 -18.69 17.59
C VAL A 233 -3.13 -19.31 18.26
N ALA A 234 -4.31 -19.24 17.65
CA ALA A 234 -5.54 -19.80 18.23
C ALA A 234 -5.50 -21.32 18.37
N GLN A 235 -4.83 -22.01 17.44
CA GLN A 235 -4.77 -23.47 17.41
C GLN A 235 -3.55 -24.06 18.15
N THR A 236 -2.60 -23.23 18.56
CA THR A 236 -1.34 -23.70 19.14
C THR A 236 -1.09 -23.08 20.51
N PRO A 237 -1.44 -23.75 21.63
CA PRO A 237 -1.14 -23.27 22.97
C PRO A 237 0.36 -22.98 23.17
N GLY A 238 0.68 -21.85 23.82
CA GLY A 238 2.05 -21.40 24.04
C GLY A 238 2.70 -20.71 22.82
N LEU A 239 1.91 -20.43 21.79
CA LEU A 239 2.28 -19.60 20.66
C LEU A 239 1.58 -18.24 20.78
N TYR A 240 2.30 -17.15 20.46
CA TYR A 240 1.80 -15.80 20.64
C TYR A 240 2.02 -14.96 19.37
N SER A 241 1.24 -13.90 19.23
CA SER A 241 1.51 -12.86 18.22
C SER A 241 1.22 -11.47 18.81
N VAL A 242 1.83 -10.45 18.22
CA VAL A 242 1.60 -9.04 18.60
C VAL A 242 0.86 -8.36 17.47
N LEU A 243 -0.41 -8.03 17.68
CA LEU A 243 -1.33 -7.56 16.66
C LEU A 243 -1.85 -6.15 16.96
N GLY A 244 -2.32 -5.47 15.93
CA GLY A 244 -2.99 -4.17 16.05
C GLY A 244 -4.43 -4.29 16.56
N PRO A 245 -5.10 -3.15 16.87
CA PRO A 245 -6.36 -3.12 17.62
C PRO A 245 -7.54 -3.78 16.91
N TYR A 246 -7.64 -3.66 15.62
CA TYR A 246 -8.77 -4.19 14.84
C TYR A 246 -8.54 -5.63 14.33
N SER A 247 -7.44 -6.23 14.76
CA SER A 247 -7.10 -7.62 14.40
C SER A 247 -7.89 -8.66 15.20
N MET A 248 -8.62 -8.22 16.23
CA MET A 248 -9.29 -9.09 17.22
C MET A 248 -10.76 -9.39 16.92
N THR A 249 -11.28 -8.86 15.82
CA THR A 249 -12.67 -9.06 15.38
C THR A 249 -12.77 -10.15 14.33
#